data_31aef8acd8bcfe5282781a2312e42789
#
_entry.id   31aef8acd8bcfe5282781a2312e42789
#
_cell.length_a   1.000
_cell.length_b   1.000
_cell.length_c   1.000
_cell.angle_alpha   90.00
_cell.angle_beta   90.00
_cell.angle_gamma   90.00
#
_symmetry.space_group_name_H-M   'P 1'
#
loop_
_entity.id
_entity.type
_entity.pdbx_description
1 polymer ?
#
loop_
_entity_poly.entity_id
_entity_poly.type
_entity_poly.pdbx_seq_one_letter_code
_entity_poly.pdbx_strand_id
1 'polypeptide(L)'
;WNGKLETVPKMKIENKDDLSIAYTPGVAAPCLEIEKDKKNSYVYTGRAHTVAVISDGSAVLGLGNIGPEAGMPVMEGKCVLFKALGNVDAVPLCLNTQDTDELVQIISSLEPSFGGINLEDIAAPRCFEVEKRLQEKMNIPVFHDDQHGTAIVVCAALVNALKLAEKQDPTIVINGAGSAGVAIATLILKIGLGNVILVDKQGILTADMDLTSGQRGLIDKLNKEGKTGLLKDALVGADVFIGVSAGHIVSKDMIASMNEKAIVFPMANPVPEIEPEDAKAAGAYIVGTGRSDHPNQINNVLAFPGIFKGALKAGATCINDAMKEAAVYAISSMVTEDMLDSEHIIVSALDPRVADVVAQAVADAAKESGVVRE
;
A
#
# COMPACT_ATOMS: atom_id res chain seq x y z
N TRP A 1 -11.76 -17.41 -21.51
CA TRP A 1 -10.93 -16.53 -20.71
C TRP A 1 -9.84 -17.34 -20.01
N ASN A 2 -8.58 -17.16 -20.38
CA ASN A 2 -7.45 -17.96 -19.91
C ASN A 2 -6.50 -17.12 -19.03
N GLY A 3 -7.04 -16.35 -18.09
CA GLY A 3 -6.29 -15.44 -17.24
C GLY A 3 -6.05 -14.07 -17.88
N LYS A 4 -5.32 -13.20 -17.16
CA LYS A 4 -5.04 -11.80 -17.56
C LYS A 4 -3.60 -11.59 -18.00
N LEU A 5 -2.73 -12.58 -17.79
CA LEU A 5 -1.28 -12.49 -18.01
C LEU A 5 -0.82 -13.53 -19.02
N GLU A 6 0.21 -13.18 -19.77
CA GLU A 6 0.98 -14.08 -20.60
C GLU A 6 2.48 -13.78 -20.44
N THR A 7 3.33 -14.76 -20.71
CA THR A 7 4.78 -14.59 -20.73
C THR A 7 5.25 -14.46 -22.17
N VAL A 8 5.87 -13.34 -22.48
CA VAL A 8 6.40 -13.04 -23.84
C VAL A 8 7.93 -12.92 -23.77
N PRO A 9 8.68 -13.67 -24.59
CA PRO A 9 10.12 -13.55 -24.64
C PRO A 9 10.55 -12.21 -25.24
N LYS A 10 11.63 -11.62 -24.70
CA LYS A 10 12.22 -10.37 -25.23
C LYS A 10 13.03 -10.59 -26.50
N MET A 11 13.49 -11.81 -26.74
CA MET A 11 14.25 -12.19 -27.93
C MET A 11 13.49 -13.19 -28.80
N LYS A 12 13.74 -13.16 -30.06
CA LYS A 12 13.24 -14.14 -31.04
C LYS A 12 14.22 -15.28 -31.22
N ILE A 13 13.75 -16.46 -31.54
CA ILE A 13 14.54 -17.62 -31.91
C ILE A 13 14.19 -17.95 -33.37
N GLU A 14 15.01 -17.48 -34.31
CA GLU A 14 14.77 -17.65 -35.75
C GLU A 14 15.82 -18.56 -36.43
N ASN A 15 16.96 -18.75 -35.76
CA ASN A 15 18.05 -19.55 -36.27
C ASN A 15 18.84 -20.26 -35.16
N LYS A 16 19.87 -21.04 -35.53
CA LYS A 16 20.70 -21.80 -34.58
C LYS A 16 21.55 -20.91 -33.69
N ASP A 17 21.96 -19.76 -34.18
CA ASP A 17 22.78 -18.82 -33.40
C ASP A 17 21.92 -18.18 -32.28
N ASP A 18 20.68 -17.80 -32.59
CA ASP A 18 19.75 -17.30 -31.59
C ASP A 18 19.48 -18.36 -30.49
N LEU A 19 19.29 -19.61 -30.90
CA LEU A 19 19.10 -20.72 -29.97
C LEU A 19 20.35 -20.92 -29.09
N SER A 20 21.53 -20.82 -29.66
CA SER A 20 22.82 -20.94 -28.98
C SER A 20 22.99 -19.83 -27.93
N ILE A 21 22.60 -18.60 -28.25
CA ILE A 21 22.65 -17.44 -27.33
C ILE A 21 21.58 -17.59 -26.24
N ALA A 22 20.37 -17.98 -26.60
CA ALA A 22 19.25 -18.08 -25.66
C ALA A 22 19.42 -19.19 -24.62
N TYR A 23 20.10 -20.29 -24.97
CA TYR A 23 20.23 -21.46 -24.14
C TYR A 23 21.67 -22.03 -24.18
N THR A 24 21.90 -23.15 -24.83
CA THR A 24 23.18 -23.85 -24.82
C THR A 24 23.92 -23.65 -26.14
N PRO A 25 25.20 -23.26 -26.11
CA PRO A 25 26.14 -23.09 -24.99
C PRO A 25 26.19 -21.67 -24.40
N GLY A 26 25.57 -20.67 -25.02
CA GLY A 26 25.75 -19.24 -24.72
C GLY A 26 25.41 -18.87 -23.29
N VAL A 27 24.39 -19.52 -22.68
CA VAL A 27 23.94 -19.27 -21.31
C VAL A 27 25.02 -19.55 -20.25
N ALA A 28 26.05 -20.34 -20.57
CA ALA A 28 27.14 -20.63 -19.63
C ALA A 28 27.94 -19.37 -19.24
N ALA A 29 28.11 -18.42 -20.17
CA ALA A 29 28.87 -17.21 -19.91
C ALA A 29 28.23 -16.35 -18.77
N PRO A 30 26.95 -15.94 -18.83
CA PRO A 30 26.33 -15.22 -17.73
C PRO A 30 26.26 -16.04 -16.43
N CYS A 31 26.09 -17.39 -16.48
CA CYS A 31 26.14 -18.24 -15.29
C CYS A 31 27.48 -18.11 -14.56
N LEU A 32 28.60 -18.19 -15.27
CA LEU A 32 29.93 -18.08 -14.66
C LEU A 32 30.21 -16.66 -14.12
N GLU A 33 29.69 -15.62 -14.77
CA GLU A 33 29.82 -14.26 -14.23
C GLU A 33 28.98 -14.05 -12.97
N ILE A 34 27.80 -14.66 -12.87
CA ILE A 34 26.95 -14.61 -11.66
C ILE A 34 27.57 -15.46 -10.53
N GLU A 35 28.20 -16.59 -10.86
CA GLU A 35 28.93 -17.42 -9.87
C GLU A 35 30.07 -16.64 -9.21
N LYS A 36 30.82 -15.85 -9.99
CA LYS A 36 31.89 -14.99 -9.49
C LYS A 36 31.40 -13.87 -8.58
N ASP A 37 30.30 -13.21 -8.99
CA ASP A 37 29.64 -12.17 -8.21
C ASP A 37 28.13 -12.25 -8.38
N LYS A 38 27.43 -12.59 -7.30
CA LYS A 38 25.97 -12.74 -7.27
C LYS A 38 25.20 -11.46 -7.67
N LYS A 39 25.82 -10.28 -7.52
CA LYS A 39 25.23 -8.99 -7.97
C LYS A 39 25.00 -8.97 -9.49
N ASN A 40 25.78 -9.69 -10.24
CA ASN A 40 25.60 -9.84 -11.69
C ASN A 40 24.25 -10.46 -12.09
N SER A 41 23.56 -11.15 -11.17
CA SER A 41 22.20 -11.64 -11.42
C SER A 41 21.22 -10.51 -11.73
N TYR A 42 21.41 -9.33 -11.16
CA TYR A 42 20.59 -8.14 -11.46
C TYR A 42 20.90 -7.53 -12.83
N VAL A 43 22.06 -7.85 -13.42
CA VAL A 43 22.48 -7.36 -14.74
C VAL A 43 22.09 -8.34 -15.86
N TYR A 44 22.33 -9.62 -15.62
CA TYR A 44 22.20 -10.65 -16.67
C TYR A 44 20.88 -11.41 -16.67
N THR A 45 19.97 -11.12 -15.72
CA THR A 45 18.65 -11.77 -15.65
C THR A 45 17.52 -10.74 -15.51
N GLY A 46 16.27 -11.20 -15.59
CA GLY A 46 15.09 -10.38 -15.32
C GLY A 46 14.89 -10.00 -13.84
N ARG A 47 15.75 -10.49 -12.95
CA ARG A 47 15.63 -10.31 -11.49
C ARG A 47 15.49 -8.85 -11.08
N ALA A 48 16.25 -7.94 -11.70
CA ALA A 48 16.23 -6.50 -11.35
C ALA A 48 14.88 -5.80 -11.62
N HIS A 49 14.02 -6.38 -12.44
CA HIS A 49 12.76 -5.77 -12.91
C HIS A 49 11.52 -6.56 -12.55
N THR A 50 11.66 -7.67 -11.83
CA THR A 50 10.55 -8.59 -11.56
C THR A 50 10.21 -8.62 -10.08
N VAL A 51 8.92 -8.43 -9.76
CA VAL A 51 8.35 -8.49 -8.42
C VAL A 51 7.49 -9.74 -8.28
N ALA A 52 7.59 -10.46 -7.17
CA ALA A 52 6.61 -11.47 -6.81
C ALA A 52 5.43 -10.82 -6.09
N VAL A 53 4.21 -11.06 -6.55
CA VAL A 53 2.96 -10.68 -5.88
C VAL A 53 2.45 -11.92 -5.15
N ILE A 54 2.55 -11.91 -3.83
CA ILE A 54 2.35 -13.11 -3.01
C ILE A 54 1.16 -12.95 -2.08
N SER A 55 0.30 -13.96 -2.08
CA SER A 55 -0.88 -14.07 -1.21
C SER A 55 -1.05 -15.48 -0.66
N ASP A 56 -1.69 -15.60 0.50
CA ASP A 56 -2.22 -16.86 1.02
C ASP A 56 -3.76 -16.95 0.87
N GLY A 57 -4.38 -15.92 0.29
CA GLY A 57 -5.82 -15.83 0.06
C GLY A 57 -6.66 -15.69 1.34
N SER A 58 -6.07 -15.26 2.46
CA SER A 58 -6.76 -15.22 3.75
C SER A 58 -7.53 -13.93 4.03
N ALA A 59 -7.33 -12.87 3.22
CA ALA A 59 -8.02 -11.57 3.39
C ALA A 59 -8.34 -10.90 2.05
N VAL A 60 -8.90 -11.64 1.12
CA VAL A 60 -9.14 -11.19 -0.27
C VAL A 60 -10.28 -10.19 -0.33
N LEU A 61 -9.99 -8.91 -0.60
CA LEU A 61 -10.97 -7.83 -0.73
C LEU A 61 -11.99 -7.85 0.44
N GLY A 62 -13.27 -7.61 0.17
CA GLY A 62 -14.38 -7.78 1.13
C GLY A 62 -14.88 -9.22 1.28
N LEU A 63 -14.24 -10.21 0.62
CA LEU A 63 -14.68 -11.61 0.62
C LEU A 63 -14.07 -12.43 1.78
N GLY A 64 -13.00 -11.94 2.40
CA GLY A 64 -12.33 -12.59 3.52
C GLY A 64 -11.44 -13.77 3.10
N ASN A 65 -11.42 -14.83 3.93
CA ASN A 65 -10.58 -16.01 3.67
C ASN A 65 -11.26 -16.94 2.66
N ILE A 66 -10.94 -16.78 1.38
CA ILE A 66 -11.46 -17.59 0.28
C ILE A 66 -10.44 -18.58 -0.30
N GLY A 67 -9.22 -18.56 0.23
CA GLY A 67 -8.14 -19.44 -0.17
C GLY A 67 -7.33 -18.96 -1.36
N PRO A 68 -6.16 -19.60 -1.58
CA PRO A 68 -5.16 -19.13 -2.55
C PRO A 68 -5.64 -19.23 -4.00
N GLU A 69 -6.36 -20.29 -4.38
CA GLU A 69 -6.85 -20.46 -5.76
C GLU A 69 -7.89 -19.39 -6.12
N ALA A 70 -8.80 -19.08 -5.19
CA ALA A 70 -9.82 -18.06 -5.40
C ALA A 70 -9.26 -16.63 -5.34
N GLY A 71 -8.11 -16.43 -4.69
CA GLY A 71 -7.36 -15.18 -4.68
C GLY A 71 -6.57 -14.89 -5.95
N MET A 72 -6.24 -15.92 -6.76
CA MET A 72 -5.42 -15.77 -7.96
C MET A 72 -5.92 -14.69 -8.94
N PRO A 73 -7.20 -14.54 -9.24
CA PRO A 73 -7.68 -13.49 -10.15
C PRO A 73 -7.35 -12.06 -9.68
N VAL A 74 -7.28 -11.84 -8.37
CA VAL A 74 -6.88 -10.54 -7.78
C VAL A 74 -5.37 -10.33 -7.96
N MET A 75 -4.57 -11.37 -7.69
CA MET A 75 -3.10 -11.32 -7.85
C MET A 75 -2.70 -11.10 -9.31
N GLU A 76 -3.38 -11.74 -10.26
CA GLU A 76 -3.19 -11.44 -11.69
C GLU A 76 -3.56 -9.98 -12.00
N GLY A 77 -4.66 -9.47 -11.47
CA GLY A 77 -5.05 -8.08 -11.62
C GLY A 77 -3.98 -7.12 -11.10
N LYS A 78 -3.41 -7.41 -9.93
CA LYS A 78 -2.29 -6.65 -9.35
C LYS A 78 -1.07 -6.64 -10.28
N CYS A 79 -0.70 -7.78 -10.84
CA CYS A 79 0.40 -7.88 -11.80
C CYS A 79 0.14 -7.08 -13.09
N VAL A 80 -1.10 -7.07 -13.59
CA VAL A 80 -1.50 -6.22 -14.72
C VAL A 80 -1.24 -4.74 -14.41
N LEU A 81 -1.64 -4.28 -13.20
CA LEU A 81 -1.44 -2.89 -12.79
C LEU A 81 0.05 -2.53 -12.62
N PHE A 82 0.86 -3.44 -12.06
CA PHE A 82 2.31 -3.28 -12.01
C PHE A 82 2.90 -3.03 -13.41
N LYS A 83 2.49 -3.85 -14.39
CA LYS A 83 3.00 -3.75 -15.76
C LYS A 83 2.46 -2.53 -16.48
N ALA A 84 1.14 -2.33 -16.47
CA ALA A 84 0.48 -1.29 -17.26
C ALA A 84 0.83 0.13 -16.79
N LEU A 85 0.92 0.35 -15.48
CA LEU A 85 1.14 1.68 -14.90
C LEU A 85 2.60 1.94 -14.55
N GLY A 86 3.30 0.93 -14.00
CA GLY A 86 4.68 1.07 -13.54
C GLY A 86 5.74 0.59 -14.54
N ASN A 87 5.35 -0.17 -15.57
CA ASN A 87 6.26 -0.96 -16.41
C ASN A 87 7.19 -1.86 -15.58
N VAL A 88 6.68 -2.43 -14.49
CA VAL A 88 7.36 -3.42 -13.64
C VAL A 88 6.81 -4.80 -13.99
N ASP A 89 7.68 -5.76 -14.26
CA ASP A 89 7.30 -7.14 -14.46
C ASP A 89 6.88 -7.75 -13.12
N ALA A 90 5.73 -8.42 -13.08
CA ALA A 90 5.21 -9.01 -11.84
C ALA A 90 4.64 -10.41 -12.08
N VAL A 91 4.85 -11.30 -11.10
CA VAL A 91 4.44 -12.71 -11.16
C VAL A 91 3.54 -13.01 -9.96
N PRO A 92 2.29 -13.49 -10.17
CA PRO A 92 1.40 -13.86 -9.08
C PRO A 92 1.79 -15.22 -8.49
N LEU A 93 1.89 -15.31 -7.17
CA LEU A 93 2.21 -16.53 -6.43
C LEU A 93 1.23 -16.68 -5.26
N CYS A 94 0.26 -17.60 -5.39
CA CYS A 94 -0.66 -17.93 -4.32
C CYS A 94 -0.16 -19.18 -3.58
N LEU A 95 0.06 -19.05 -2.27
CA LEU A 95 0.65 -20.10 -1.43
C LEU A 95 -0.43 -20.86 -0.67
N ASN A 96 -0.42 -22.18 -0.75
CA ASN A 96 -1.38 -23.04 -0.06
C ASN A 96 -0.94 -23.31 1.39
N THR A 97 -0.69 -22.27 2.14
CA THR A 97 -0.43 -22.31 3.58
C THR A 97 -0.79 -20.98 4.22
N GLN A 98 -1.24 -21.01 5.47
CA GLN A 98 -1.49 -19.86 6.33
C GLN A 98 -0.61 -19.91 7.59
N ASP A 99 0.34 -20.82 7.65
CA ASP A 99 1.33 -20.88 8.72
C ASP A 99 2.41 -19.82 8.51
N THR A 100 2.68 -19.03 9.55
CA THR A 100 3.64 -17.92 9.50
C THR A 100 5.07 -18.39 9.19
N ASP A 101 5.51 -19.49 9.80
CA ASP A 101 6.86 -20.01 9.62
C ASP A 101 7.05 -20.56 8.20
N GLU A 102 6.08 -21.30 7.69
CA GLU A 102 6.09 -21.79 6.32
C GLU A 102 6.08 -20.66 5.31
N LEU A 103 5.19 -19.63 5.48
CA LEU A 103 5.15 -18.45 4.61
C LEU A 103 6.53 -17.77 4.55
N VAL A 104 7.12 -17.48 5.71
CA VAL A 104 8.44 -16.82 5.79
C VAL A 104 9.52 -17.67 5.13
N GLN A 105 9.51 -18.98 5.35
CA GLN A 105 10.49 -19.89 4.76
C GLN A 105 10.37 -19.96 3.23
N ILE A 106 9.15 -20.16 2.71
CA ILE A 106 8.90 -20.27 1.27
C ILE A 106 9.28 -18.95 0.59
N ILE A 107 8.73 -17.82 1.09
CA ILE A 107 8.93 -16.51 0.45
C ILE A 107 10.40 -16.10 0.46
N SER A 108 11.11 -16.29 1.60
CA SER A 108 12.53 -15.95 1.65
C SER A 108 13.40 -16.78 0.70
N SER A 109 12.99 -18.00 0.39
CA SER A 109 13.69 -18.86 -0.58
C SER A 109 13.55 -18.38 -2.03
N LEU A 110 12.60 -17.51 -2.33
CA LEU A 110 12.38 -16.93 -3.66
C LEU A 110 13.32 -15.75 -3.98
N GLU A 111 14.04 -15.21 -3.01
CA GLU A 111 14.90 -14.04 -3.17
C GLU A 111 15.81 -14.08 -4.42
N PRO A 112 16.47 -15.21 -4.77
CA PRO A 112 17.33 -15.25 -5.95
C PRO A 112 16.65 -14.95 -7.28
N SER A 113 15.31 -15.09 -7.36
CA SER A 113 14.54 -14.95 -8.59
C SER A 113 13.89 -13.57 -8.77
N PHE A 114 13.79 -12.76 -7.70
CA PHE A 114 13.03 -11.52 -7.71
C PHE A 114 13.84 -10.32 -7.22
N GLY A 115 13.49 -9.14 -7.71
CA GLY A 115 14.01 -7.86 -7.24
C GLY A 115 13.25 -7.27 -6.06
N GLY A 116 12.02 -7.75 -5.82
CA GLY A 116 11.17 -7.32 -4.71
C GLY A 116 9.99 -8.25 -4.49
N ILE A 117 9.37 -8.16 -3.32
CA ILE A 117 8.20 -8.93 -2.89
C ILE A 117 7.07 -7.97 -2.53
N ASN A 118 5.95 -8.09 -3.21
CA ASN A 118 4.68 -7.48 -2.82
C ASN A 118 3.83 -8.52 -2.10
N LEU A 119 3.57 -8.31 -0.81
CA LEU A 119 2.61 -9.09 -0.05
C LEU A 119 1.22 -8.50 -0.25
N GLU A 120 0.22 -9.36 -0.46
CA GLU A 120 -1.16 -8.97 -0.78
C GLU A 120 -2.16 -9.91 -0.10
N ASP A 121 -3.26 -9.35 0.41
CA ASP A 121 -4.40 -10.12 0.94
C ASP A 121 -4.04 -11.16 2.02
N ILE A 122 -3.03 -10.89 2.86
CA ILE A 122 -2.66 -11.70 4.02
C ILE A 122 -3.33 -11.12 5.26
N ALA A 123 -4.11 -11.94 5.97
CA ALA A 123 -4.91 -11.49 7.11
C ALA A 123 -4.08 -10.99 8.30
N ALA A 124 -4.56 -9.90 8.93
CA ALA A 124 -4.06 -9.47 10.25
C ALA A 124 -4.51 -10.46 11.35
N PRO A 125 -3.73 -10.66 12.43
CA PRO A 125 -2.46 -9.98 12.74
C PRO A 125 -1.22 -10.60 12.09
N ARG A 126 -1.37 -11.76 11.43
CA ARG A 126 -0.26 -12.55 10.83
C ARG A 126 0.55 -11.74 9.82
N CYS A 127 -0.09 -10.91 9.00
CA CYS A 127 0.58 -10.10 7.98
C CYS A 127 1.71 -9.23 8.56
N PHE A 128 1.56 -8.70 9.78
CA PHE A 128 2.59 -7.88 10.43
C PHE A 128 3.86 -8.68 10.74
N GLU A 129 3.68 -9.90 11.24
CA GLU A 129 4.80 -10.77 11.59
C GLU A 129 5.51 -11.30 10.34
N VAL A 130 4.73 -11.73 9.34
CA VAL A 130 5.28 -12.22 8.05
C VAL A 130 6.11 -11.13 7.40
N GLU A 131 5.58 -9.92 7.23
CA GLU A 131 6.31 -8.81 6.61
C GLU A 131 7.58 -8.47 7.39
N LYS A 132 7.49 -8.28 8.71
CA LYS A 132 8.63 -7.95 9.56
C LYS A 132 9.76 -8.97 9.43
N ARG A 133 9.44 -10.26 9.57
CA ARG A 133 10.42 -11.35 9.50
C ARG A 133 11.06 -11.48 8.12
N LEU A 134 10.30 -11.21 7.06
CA LEU A 134 10.85 -11.18 5.71
C LEU A 134 11.78 -9.98 5.49
N GLN A 135 11.41 -8.79 5.97
CA GLN A 135 12.27 -7.61 5.92
C GLN A 135 13.58 -7.79 6.68
N GLU A 136 13.56 -8.51 7.81
CA GLU A 136 14.78 -8.83 8.58
C GLU A 136 15.66 -9.88 7.88
N LYS A 137 15.07 -10.75 7.07
CA LYS A 137 15.74 -11.92 6.48
C LYS A 137 16.22 -11.70 5.05
N MET A 138 15.51 -10.88 4.27
CA MET A 138 15.74 -10.70 2.83
C MET A 138 16.50 -9.40 2.54
N ASN A 139 17.29 -9.42 1.47
CA ASN A 139 18.09 -8.28 1.02
C ASN A 139 17.49 -7.60 -0.23
N ILE A 140 16.19 -7.75 -0.39
CA ILE A 140 15.36 -7.12 -1.43
C ILE A 140 14.13 -6.47 -0.78
N PRO A 141 13.52 -5.46 -1.41
CA PRO A 141 12.29 -4.83 -0.92
C PRO A 141 11.17 -5.84 -0.64
N VAL A 142 10.62 -5.80 0.58
CA VAL A 142 9.39 -6.49 0.98
C VAL A 142 8.39 -5.44 1.44
N PHE A 143 7.18 -5.46 0.87
CA PHE A 143 6.19 -4.42 1.08
C PHE A 143 4.78 -5.03 1.04
N HIS A 144 4.01 -4.83 2.11
CA HIS A 144 2.61 -5.26 2.18
C HIS A 144 1.70 -4.11 1.73
N ASP A 145 1.12 -4.23 0.55
CA ASP A 145 0.40 -3.12 -0.08
C ASP A 145 -0.88 -2.71 0.67
N ASP A 146 -1.64 -3.66 1.21
CA ASP A 146 -2.86 -3.36 1.99
C ASP A 146 -2.58 -2.54 3.26
N GLN A 147 -1.35 -2.61 3.77
CA GLN A 147 -0.90 -1.78 4.88
C GLN A 147 -0.34 -0.45 4.36
N HIS A 148 0.77 -0.53 3.69
CA HIS A 148 1.59 0.63 3.37
C HIS A 148 1.13 1.39 2.14
N GLY A 149 0.67 0.70 1.08
CA GLY A 149 0.11 1.33 -0.12
C GLY A 149 -1.13 2.15 0.24
N THR A 150 -2.04 1.54 1.00
CA THR A 150 -3.23 2.22 1.52
C THR A 150 -2.86 3.42 2.40
N ALA A 151 -1.92 3.26 3.33
CA ALA A 151 -1.48 4.37 4.18
C ALA A 151 -0.90 5.54 3.38
N ILE A 152 -0.09 5.26 2.36
CA ILE A 152 0.53 6.28 1.52
C ILE A 152 -0.52 7.08 0.74
N VAL A 153 -1.48 6.43 0.10
CA VAL A 153 -2.48 7.14 -0.70
C VAL A 153 -3.47 7.92 0.16
N VAL A 154 -3.84 7.38 1.33
CA VAL A 154 -4.68 8.08 2.30
C VAL A 154 -3.95 9.32 2.83
N CYS A 155 -2.68 9.21 3.22
CA CYS A 155 -1.88 10.36 3.66
C CYS A 155 -1.68 11.38 2.54
N ALA A 156 -1.49 10.96 1.28
CA ALA A 156 -1.34 11.87 0.14
C ALA A 156 -2.62 12.70 -0.10
N ALA A 157 -3.79 12.05 -0.06
CA ALA A 157 -5.08 12.75 -0.13
C ALA A 157 -5.29 13.68 1.08
N LEU A 158 -4.92 13.21 2.27
CA LEU A 158 -5.08 13.95 3.52
C LEU A 158 -4.22 15.23 3.54
N VAL A 159 -2.99 15.21 3.04
CA VAL A 159 -2.13 16.41 2.93
C VAL A 159 -2.85 17.53 2.18
N ASN A 160 -3.44 17.24 1.03
CA ASN A 160 -4.16 18.22 0.23
C ASN A 160 -5.52 18.61 0.86
N ALA A 161 -6.22 17.64 1.43
CA ALA A 161 -7.50 17.91 2.11
C ALA A 161 -7.32 18.85 3.32
N LEU A 162 -6.28 18.63 4.13
CA LEU A 162 -5.96 19.50 5.27
C LEU A 162 -5.57 20.90 4.82
N LYS A 163 -4.78 21.02 3.73
CA LYS A 163 -4.42 22.31 3.14
C LYS A 163 -5.68 23.07 2.70
N LEU A 164 -6.59 22.42 1.97
CA LEU A 164 -7.82 23.02 1.48
C LEU A 164 -8.79 23.41 2.60
N ALA A 165 -8.91 22.56 3.62
CA ALA A 165 -9.76 22.79 4.78
C ALA A 165 -9.15 23.77 5.80
N GLU A 166 -7.88 24.20 5.60
CA GLU A 166 -7.11 25.08 6.50
C GLU A 166 -7.00 24.54 7.94
N LYS A 167 -6.88 23.19 8.08
CA LYS A 167 -6.78 22.54 9.39
C LYS A 167 -5.32 22.49 9.87
N GLN A 168 -5.12 22.93 11.12
CA GLN A 168 -3.84 22.82 11.81
C GLN A 168 -4.00 21.91 13.03
N ASP A 169 -3.10 20.94 13.21
CA ASP A 169 -3.15 19.93 14.27
C ASP A 169 -4.53 19.23 14.43
N PRO A 170 -5.09 18.69 13.34
CA PRO A 170 -6.45 18.15 13.33
C PRO A 170 -6.59 16.91 14.21
N THR A 171 -7.80 16.70 14.75
CA THR A 171 -8.20 15.43 15.37
C THR A 171 -8.69 14.49 14.27
N ILE A 172 -7.96 13.39 14.08
CA ILE A 172 -8.18 12.39 13.02
C ILE A 172 -8.70 11.10 13.66
N VAL A 173 -9.93 10.72 13.34
CA VAL A 173 -10.53 9.46 13.78
C VAL A 173 -10.34 8.42 12.67
N ILE A 174 -9.68 7.31 13.02
CA ILE A 174 -9.54 6.14 12.13
C ILE A 174 -10.38 5.01 12.71
N ASN A 175 -11.33 4.52 11.94
CA ASN A 175 -12.18 3.39 12.32
C ASN A 175 -11.82 2.12 11.55
N GLY A 176 -11.42 1.09 12.28
CA GLY A 176 -10.84 -0.15 11.81
C GLY A 176 -9.37 -0.23 12.21
N ALA A 177 -9.08 -0.84 13.35
CA ALA A 177 -7.73 -0.98 13.90
C ALA A 177 -7.02 -2.25 13.41
N GLY A 178 -7.34 -2.70 12.19
CA GLY A 178 -6.67 -3.78 11.48
C GLY A 178 -5.38 -3.32 10.80
N SER A 179 -4.95 -4.08 9.78
CA SER A 179 -3.69 -3.84 9.03
C SER A 179 -3.62 -2.42 8.44
N ALA A 180 -4.63 -2.01 7.69
CA ALA A 180 -4.67 -0.69 7.06
C ALA A 180 -4.73 0.44 8.10
N GLY A 181 -5.63 0.35 9.09
CA GLY A 181 -5.81 1.41 10.09
C GLY A 181 -4.57 1.66 10.93
N VAL A 182 -3.88 0.59 11.36
CA VAL A 182 -2.60 0.69 12.10
C VAL A 182 -1.51 1.33 11.23
N ALA A 183 -1.43 0.95 9.95
CA ALA A 183 -0.45 1.50 9.03
C ALA A 183 -0.71 3.00 8.72
N ILE A 184 -1.98 3.38 8.50
CA ILE A 184 -2.40 4.78 8.31
C ILE A 184 -2.06 5.61 9.56
N ALA A 185 -2.44 5.13 10.76
CA ALA A 185 -2.14 5.81 12.01
C ALA A 185 -0.64 6.00 12.20
N THR A 186 0.16 4.95 11.92
CA THR A 186 1.62 5.00 12.01
C THR A 186 2.20 6.09 11.11
N LEU A 187 1.76 6.14 9.85
CA LEU A 187 2.30 7.09 8.87
C LEU A 187 1.86 8.53 9.19
N ILE A 188 0.59 8.75 9.54
CA ILE A 188 0.07 10.08 9.98
C ILE A 188 0.88 10.63 11.15
N LEU A 189 1.11 9.81 12.19
CA LEU A 189 1.89 10.23 13.37
C LEU A 189 3.35 10.52 13.00
N LYS A 190 3.92 9.75 12.08
CA LYS A 190 5.32 9.90 11.68
C LYS A 190 5.57 11.17 10.90
N ILE A 191 4.71 11.50 9.95
CA ILE A 191 4.83 12.71 9.13
C ILE A 191 4.12 13.92 9.75
N GLY A 192 3.55 13.77 10.94
CA GLY A 192 3.02 14.88 11.74
C GLY A 192 1.76 15.53 11.20
N LEU A 193 0.84 14.75 10.62
CA LEU A 193 -0.40 15.31 10.04
C LEU A 193 -1.50 15.62 11.07
N GLY A 194 -1.39 15.15 12.31
CA GLY A 194 -2.38 15.46 13.34
C GLY A 194 -2.42 14.47 14.50
N ASN A 195 -3.41 14.65 15.37
CA ASN A 195 -3.67 13.80 16.52
C ASN A 195 -4.64 12.67 16.13
N VAL A 196 -4.22 11.41 16.33
CA VAL A 196 -4.96 10.23 15.88
C VAL A 196 -5.73 9.59 17.03
N ILE A 197 -7.00 9.29 16.78
CA ILE A 197 -7.85 8.44 17.62
C ILE A 197 -8.16 7.18 16.80
N LEU A 198 -7.70 6.03 17.27
CA LEU A 198 -7.94 4.75 16.61
C LEU A 198 -9.11 4.03 17.28
N VAL A 199 -10.08 3.60 16.48
CA VAL A 199 -11.34 2.98 16.93
C VAL A 199 -11.47 1.59 16.31
N ASP A 200 -11.93 0.63 17.11
CA ASP A 200 -12.28 -0.71 16.63
C ASP A 200 -13.68 -1.10 17.15
N LYS A 201 -14.10 -2.33 16.93
CA LYS A 201 -15.43 -2.87 17.33
C LYS A 201 -15.76 -2.63 18.81
N GLN A 202 -14.75 -2.59 19.67
CA GLN A 202 -14.90 -2.36 21.11
C GLN A 202 -14.95 -0.86 21.49
N GLY A 203 -14.74 0.03 20.52
CA GLY A 203 -14.68 1.49 20.74
C GLY A 203 -13.28 2.07 20.54
N ILE A 204 -13.06 3.25 21.12
CA ILE A 204 -11.76 3.93 21.09
C ILE A 204 -10.73 3.06 21.82
N LEU A 205 -9.59 2.80 21.16
CA LEU A 205 -8.53 1.97 21.75
C LEU A 205 -7.91 2.65 22.97
N THR A 206 -7.73 1.87 24.03
CA THR A 206 -7.07 2.26 25.27
C THR A 206 -6.02 1.22 25.68
N ALA A 207 -5.08 1.60 26.55
CA ALA A 207 -3.94 0.75 26.91
C ALA A 207 -4.31 -0.51 27.70
N ASP A 208 -5.48 -0.52 28.34
CA ASP A 208 -6.02 -1.62 29.14
C ASP A 208 -6.74 -2.70 28.31
N MET A 209 -6.95 -2.44 27.00
CA MET A 209 -7.56 -3.41 26.10
C MET A 209 -6.56 -4.51 25.68
N ASP A 210 -7.10 -5.63 25.18
CA ASP A 210 -6.28 -6.67 24.52
C ASP A 210 -5.88 -6.20 23.13
N LEU A 211 -4.66 -5.69 23.02
CA LEU A 211 -4.13 -5.05 21.82
C LEU A 211 -3.20 -5.99 21.05
N THR A 212 -3.32 -5.99 19.72
CA THR A 212 -2.34 -6.60 18.83
C THR A 212 -0.97 -5.92 18.96
N SER A 213 0.10 -6.56 18.47
CA SER A 213 1.46 -5.98 18.50
C SER A 213 1.54 -4.64 17.78
N GLY A 214 0.85 -4.49 16.65
CA GLY A 214 0.80 -3.23 15.89
C GLY A 214 0.10 -2.11 16.66
N GLN A 215 -1.06 -2.40 17.27
CA GLN A 215 -1.80 -1.44 18.10
C GLN A 215 -1.01 -1.04 19.34
N ARG A 216 -0.38 -2.01 20.02
CA ARG A 216 0.44 -1.78 21.23
C ARG A 216 1.64 -0.86 20.95
N GLY A 217 2.23 -0.95 19.78
CA GLY A 217 3.33 -0.06 19.37
C GLY A 217 2.93 1.42 19.17
N LEU A 218 1.63 1.71 19.07
CA LEU A 218 1.11 3.05 18.82
C LEU A 218 0.39 3.66 20.03
N ILE A 219 -0.15 2.85 20.95
CA ILE A 219 -1.15 3.27 21.93
C ILE A 219 -0.75 4.49 22.74
N ASP A 220 0.52 4.62 23.13
CA ASP A 220 1.03 5.75 23.92
C ASP A 220 1.10 7.07 23.12
N LYS A 221 0.98 7.01 21.79
CA LYS A 221 1.02 8.17 20.88
C LYS A 221 -0.37 8.57 20.38
N LEU A 222 -1.38 7.72 20.62
CA LEU A 222 -2.75 7.95 20.19
C LEU A 222 -3.55 8.73 21.22
N ASN A 223 -4.65 9.33 20.75
CA ASN A 223 -5.72 9.86 21.62
C ASN A 223 -5.22 10.79 22.74
N LYS A 224 -4.46 11.82 22.38
CA LYS A 224 -3.86 12.77 23.34
C LYS A 224 -4.90 13.47 24.23
N GLU A 225 -6.14 13.57 23.76
CA GLU A 225 -7.25 14.16 24.51
C GLU A 225 -7.89 13.21 25.55
N GLY A 226 -7.52 11.93 25.52
CA GLY A 226 -8.06 10.91 26.44
C GLY A 226 -9.54 10.63 26.24
N LYS A 227 -10.08 10.77 25.01
CA LYS A 227 -11.47 10.42 24.68
C LYS A 227 -11.71 8.92 24.90
N THR A 228 -12.92 8.60 25.37
CA THR A 228 -13.39 7.21 25.58
C THR A 228 -14.76 7.04 24.95
N GLY A 229 -15.18 5.80 24.72
CA GLY A 229 -16.49 5.49 24.17
C GLY A 229 -16.42 4.80 22.81
N LEU A 230 -17.49 4.89 22.06
CA LEU A 230 -17.64 4.25 20.74
C LEU A 230 -17.28 5.21 19.61
N LEU A 231 -17.39 4.74 18.35
CA LEU A 231 -17.12 5.56 17.16
C LEU A 231 -17.88 6.90 17.15
N LYS A 232 -19.15 6.89 17.54
CA LYS A 232 -19.97 8.11 17.63
C LYS A 232 -19.38 9.14 18.58
N ASP A 233 -18.79 8.69 19.70
CA ASP A 233 -18.19 9.57 20.71
C ASP A 233 -16.84 10.11 20.23
N ALA A 234 -16.09 9.33 19.46
CA ALA A 234 -14.84 9.74 18.82
C ALA A 234 -15.07 10.85 17.80
N LEU A 235 -16.16 10.76 17.01
CA LEU A 235 -16.46 11.70 15.92
C LEU A 235 -16.92 13.08 16.38
N VAL A 236 -17.44 13.21 17.62
CA VAL A 236 -17.83 14.53 18.16
C VAL A 236 -16.62 15.46 18.18
N GLY A 237 -16.69 16.54 17.40
CA GLY A 237 -15.61 17.53 17.29
C GLY A 237 -14.34 17.02 16.60
N ALA A 238 -14.41 15.92 15.85
CA ALA A 238 -13.31 15.49 15.01
C ALA A 238 -13.25 16.29 13.69
N ASP A 239 -12.04 16.46 13.15
CA ASP A 239 -11.82 17.16 11.89
C ASP A 239 -11.82 16.20 10.69
N VAL A 240 -11.33 14.99 10.91
CA VAL A 240 -11.14 13.97 9.87
C VAL A 240 -11.71 12.64 10.33
N PHE A 241 -12.43 11.97 9.45
CA PHE A 241 -12.83 10.57 9.58
C PHE A 241 -12.18 9.75 8.47
N ILE A 242 -11.52 8.65 8.82
CA ILE A 242 -10.99 7.65 7.89
C ILE A 242 -11.58 6.29 8.29
N GLY A 243 -12.39 5.72 7.41
CA GLY A 243 -12.99 4.40 7.60
C GLY A 243 -12.25 3.34 6.80
N VAL A 244 -11.80 2.27 7.46
CA VAL A 244 -11.14 1.10 6.84
C VAL A 244 -11.66 -0.18 7.50
N SER A 245 -12.98 -0.28 7.67
CA SER A 245 -13.61 -1.35 8.48
C SER A 245 -14.77 -2.04 7.76
N ALA A 246 -16.00 -1.62 8.02
CA ALA A 246 -17.21 -2.26 7.49
C ALA A 246 -18.21 -1.21 6.98
N GLY A 247 -18.98 -1.60 5.96
CA GLY A 247 -20.00 -0.73 5.36
C GLY A 247 -21.15 -0.36 6.32
N HIS A 248 -21.74 0.80 6.06
CA HIS A 248 -22.97 1.30 6.72
C HIS A 248 -22.92 1.43 8.24
N ILE A 249 -21.74 1.72 8.82
CA ILE A 249 -21.58 1.88 10.27
C ILE A 249 -21.56 3.34 10.74
N VAL A 250 -21.51 4.29 9.80
CA VAL A 250 -21.50 5.74 10.07
C VAL A 250 -22.83 6.35 9.64
N SER A 251 -23.50 7.05 10.57
CA SER A 251 -24.74 7.77 10.30
C SER A 251 -24.49 9.23 9.92
N LYS A 252 -25.50 9.88 9.30
CA LYS A 252 -25.47 11.33 9.01
C LYS A 252 -25.27 12.16 10.28
N ASP A 253 -25.89 11.76 11.41
CA ASP A 253 -25.75 12.47 12.69
C ASP A 253 -24.31 12.42 13.21
N MET A 254 -23.61 11.31 13.00
CA MET A 254 -22.19 11.20 13.34
C MET A 254 -21.34 12.18 12.54
N ILE A 255 -21.58 12.30 11.23
CA ILE A 255 -20.86 13.29 10.38
C ILE A 255 -21.24 14.71 10.79
N ALA A 256 -22.52 14.99 11.05
CA ALA A 256 -22.99 16.31 11.49
C ALA A 256 -22.42 16.73 12.87
N SER A 257 -21.93 15.79 13.68
CA SER A 257 -21.28 16.07 14.97
C SER A 257 -19.79 16.44 14.85
N MET A 258 -19.19 16.29 13.67
CA MET A 258 -17.81 16.68 13.40
C MET A 258 -17.65 18.21 13.32
N ASN A 259 -16.42 18.67 13.32
CA ASN A 259 -16.09 20.08 13.15
C ASN A 259 -16.49 20.60 11.76
N GLU A 260 -16.64 21.93 11.64
CA GLU A 260 -16.81 22.58 10.33
C GLU A 260 -15.68 22.20 9.37
N LYS A 261 -15.98 22.16 8.07
CA LYS A 261 -15.06 21.70 7.03
C LYS A 261 -14.53 20.27 7.28
N ALA A 262 -15.39 19.37 7.76
CA ALA A 262 -15.04 17.98 8.01
C ALA A 262 -14.54 17.27 6.74
N ILE A 263 -13.50 16.44 6.89
CA ILE A 263 -12.91 15.58 5.86
C ILE A 263 -13.34 14.14 6.15
N VAL A 264 -13.93 13.45 5.18
CA VAL A 264 -14.53 12.13 5.36
C VAL A 264 -14.04 11.17 4.29
N PHE A 265 -13.25 10.16 4.68
CA PHE A 265 -12.72 9.12 3.80
C PHE A 265 -13.31 7.75 4.16
N PRO A 266 -14.51 7.39 3.65
CA PRO A 266 -15.13 6.08 3.84
C PRO A 266 -14.54 5.09 2.82
N MET A 267 -13.55 4.31 3.25
CA MET A 267 -12.71 3.50 2.37
C MET A 267 -13.10 2.02 2.32
N ALA A 268 -14.08 1.56 3.13
CA ALA A 268 -14.49 0.16 3.13
C ALA A 268 -15.00 -0.30 1.76
N ASN A 269 -14.63 -1.50 1.34
CA ASN A 269 -15.01 -2.11 0.08
C ASN A 269 -15.73 -3.46 0.31
N PRO A 270 -16.77 -3.81 -0.47
CA PRO A 270 -17.35 -3.05 -1.59
C PRO A 270 -18.33 -1.94 -1.16
N VAL A 271 -18.72 -1.91 0.11
CA VAL A 271 -19.69 -0.96 0.66
C VAL A 271 -18.97 -0.03 1.64
N PRO A 272 -19.04 1.32 1.43
CA PRO A 272 -18.39 2.28 2.29
C PRO A 272 -19.09 2.40 3.67
N GLU A 273 -18.39 2.92 4.67
CA GLU A 273 -18.93 3.17 6.00
C GLU A 273 -20.15 4.12 6.00
N ILE A 274 -20.18 5.05 5.05
CA ILE A 274 -21.28 5.95 4.71
C ILE A 274 -21.18 6.26 3.20
N GLU A 275 -22.33 6.34 2.53
CA GLU A 275 -22.31 6.74 1.12
C GLU A 275 -21.81 8.19 0.96
N PRO A 276 -21.00 8.50 -0.07
CA PRO A 276 -20.44 9.83 -0.29
C PRO A 276 -21.48 10.95 -0.33
N GLU A 277 -22.62 10.70 -0.95
CA GLU A 277 -23.72 11.66 -1.04
C GLU A 277 -24.35 11.95 0.34
N ASP A 278 -24.47 10.91 1.17
CA ASP A 278 -25.00 11.04 2.53
C ASP A 278 -24.02 11.79 3.44
N ALA A 279 -22.71 11.55 3.29
CA ALA A 279 -21.68 12.30 3.99
C ALA A 279 -21.70 13.80 3.61
N LYS A 280 -21.78 14.12 2.31
CA LYS A 280 -21.91 15.50 1.80
C LYS A 280 -23.20 16.15 2.33
N ALA A 281 -24.33 15.44 2.27
CA ALA A 281 -25.62 15.94 2.78
C ALA A 281 -25.60 16.19 4.31
N ALA A 282 -24.75 15.48 5.04
CA ALA A 282 -24.57 15.67 6.49
C ALA A 282 -23.57 16.78 6.86
N GLY A 283 -22.95 17.45 5.87
CA GLY A 283 -22.06 18.58 6.10
C GLY A 283 -20.56 18.29 5.89
N ALA A 284 -20.18 17.11 5.40
CA ALA A 284 -18.80 16.86 5.02
C ALA A 284 -18.36 17.82 3.90
N TYR A 285 -17.23 18.51 4.09
CA TYR A 285 -16.67 19.45 3.13
C TYR A 285 -15.92 18.74 2.02
N ILE A 286 -15.12 17.73 2.38
CA ILE A 286 -14.34 16.91 1.46
C ILE A 286 -14.70 15.44 1.68
N VAL A 287 -15.01 14.73 0.62
CA VAL A 287 -15.23 13.28 0.66
C VAL A 287 -14.31 12.62 -0.36
N GLY A 288 -13.57 11.59 0.10
CA GLY A 288 -12.76 10.71 -0.75
C GLY A 288 -13.09 9.25 -0.47
N THR A 289 -13.05 8.39 -1.48
CA THR A 289 -13.45 6.99 -1.35
C THR A 289 -12.52 6.08 -2.17
N GLY A 290 -12.49 4.78 -1.87
CA GLY A 290 -11.79 3.78 -2.68
C GLY A 290 -12.45 3.49 -4.04
N ARG A 291 -13.68 3.95 -4.26
CA ARG A 291 -14.47 3.67 -5.47
C ARG A 291 -14.08 4.58 -6.62
N SER A 292 -14.06 4.00 -7.83
CA SER A 292 -13.70 4.71 -9.07
C SER A 292 -14.83 5.54 -9.69
N ASP A 293 -16.07 5.38 -9.21
CA ASP A 293 -17.26 6.05 -9.69
C ASP A 293 -17.57 7.37 -8.95
N HIS A 294 -16.67 7.78 -8.03
CA HIS A 294 -16.77 9.04 -7.30
C HIS A 294 -15.50 9.89 -7.46
N PRO A 295 -15.58 11.22 -7.24
CA PRO A 295 -14.42 12.08 -7.13
C PRO A 295 -13.49 11.65 -5.98
N ASN A 296 -12.22 12.07 -6.05
CA ASN A 296 -11.22 11.76 -5.02
C ASN A 296 -11.07 10.26 -4.78
N GLN A 297 -10.86 9.48 -5.84
CA GLN A 297 -10.57 8.05 -5.70
C GLN A 297 -9.23 7.84 -5.00
N ILE A 298 -9.28 7.40 -3.74
CA ILE A 298 -8.10 7.05 -2.94
C ILE A 298 -7.82 5.55 -3.15
N ASN A 299 -6.87 5.25 -4.01
CA ASN A 299 -6.56 3.88 -4.40
C ASN A 299 -5.05 3.63 -4.36
N ASN A 300 -4.63 2.51 -3.77
CA ASN A 300 -3.23 2.12 -3.63
C ASN A 300 -2.48 1.94 -4.97
N VAL A 301 -3.20 1.85 -6.08
CA VAL A 301 -2.62 1.86 -7.43
C VAL A 301 -1.81 3.12 -7.74
N LEU A 302 -2.07 4.22 -7.05
CA LEU A 302 -1.25 5.44 -7.12
C LEU A 302 0.13 5.27 -6.48
N ALA A 303 0.29 4.30 -5.57
CA ALA A 303 1.50 4.11 -4.79
C ALA A 303 2.38 2.96 -5.29
N PHE A 304 1.88 1.71 -5.22
CA PHE A 304 2.74 0.52 -5.34
C PHE A 304 3.52 0.41 -6.66
N PRO A 305 2.97 0.76 -7.86
CA PRO A 305 3.74 0.63 -9.09
C PRO A 305 4.97 1.55 -9.09
N GLY A 306 4.79 2.80 -8.66
CA GLY A 306 5.84 3.79 -8.55
C GLY A 306 6.86 3.45 -7.46
N ILE A 307 6.40 2.98 -6.31
CA ILE A 307 7.26 2.57 -5.18
C ILE A 307 8.21 1.45 -5.60
N PHE A 308 7.70 0.37 -6.17
CA PHE A 308 8.55 -0.72 -6.64
C PHE A 308 9.44 -0.30 -7.81
N LYS A 309 8.92 0.48 -8.77
CA LYS A 309 9.73 1.02 -9.86
C LYS A 309 10.92 1.83 -9.33
N GLY A 310 10.69 2.70 -8.35
CA GLY A 310 11.74 3.51 -7.72
C GLY A 310 12.74 2.68 -6.92
N ALA A 311 12.25 1.75 -6.10
CA ALA A 311 13.09 0.85 -5.31
C ALA A 311 13.98 -0.04 -6.19
N LEU A 312 13.41 -0.64 -7.24
CA LEU A 312 14.17 -1.45 -8.20
C LEU A 312 15.19 -0.62 -8.98
N LYS A 313 14.81 0.59 -9.45
CA LYS A 313 15.69 1.52 -10.17
C LYS A 313 16.90 1.94 -9.32
N ALA A 314 16.68 2.18 -8.03
CA ALA A 314 17.75 2.54 -7.09
C ALA A 314 18.59 1.33 -6.64
N GLY A 315 18.15 0.11 -6.90
CA GLY A 315 18.76 -1.08 -6.31
C GLY A 315 18.56 -1.14 -4.79
N ALA A 316 17.42 -0.69 -4.28
CA ALA A 316 17.13 -0.67 -2.86
C ALA A 316 17.09 -2.09 -2.27
N THR A 317 17.52 -2.21 -1.01
CA THR A 317 17.46 -3.46 -0.24
C THR A 317 16.18 -3.57 0.61
N CYS A 318 15.52 -2.45 0.86
CA CYS A 318 14.23 -2.39 1.56
C CYS A 318 13.42 -1.17 1.08
N ILE A 319 12.15 -1.10 1.46
CA ILE A 319 11.33 0.11 1.36
C ILE A 319 11.17 0.63 2.79
N ASN A 320 11.93 1.66 3.13
CA ASN A 320 11.93 2.27 4.45
C ASN A 320 10.91 3.42 4.57
N ASP A 321 10.83 4.00 5.74
CA ASP A 321 9.84 5.04 6.01
C ASP A 321 10.10 6.35 5.26
N ALA A 322 11.37 6.71 5.01
CA ALA A 322 11.70 7.88 4.19
C ALA A 322 11.19 7.74 2.75
N MET A 323 11.27 6.54 2.18
CA MET A 323 10.73 6.22 0.86
C MET A 323 9.20 6.30 0.83
N LYS A 324 8.53 5.84 1.91
CA LYS A 324 7.06 5.93 2.05
C LYS A 324 6.60 7.40 2.16
N GLU A 325 7.30 8.19 2.96
CA GLU A 325 7.05 9.64 3.09
C GLU A 325 7.28 10.37 1.78
N ALA A 326 8.36 10.07 1.06
CA ALA A 326 8.63 10.63 -0.25
C ALA A 326 7.51 10.31 -1.26
N ALA A 327 6.96 9.09 -1.22
CA ALA A 327 5.81 8.72 -2.06
C ALA A 327 4.55 9.52 -1.71
N VAL A 328 4.26 9.77 -0.42
CA VAL A 328 3.14 10.60 0.02
C VAL A 328 3.23 11.99 -0.61
N TYR A 329 4.36 12.66 -0.45
CA TYR A 329 4.54 14.02 -0.98
C TYR A 329 4.63 14.06 -2.50
N ALA A 330 5.18 13.04 -3.14
CA ALA A 330 5.19 12.91 -4.59
C ALA A 330 3.78 12.87 -5.18
N ILE A 331 2.91 12.02 -4.61
CA ILE A 331 1.50 11.91 -5.06
C ILE A 331 0.74 13.20 -4.76
N SER A 332 0.84 13.74 -3.55
CA SER A 332 0.11 14.96 -3.18
C SER A 332 0.51 16.18 -4.02
N SER A 333 1.79 16.31 -4.37
CA SER A 333 2.31 17.43 -5.18
C SER A 333 1.82 17.45 -6.63
N MET A 334 1.24 16.36 -7.12
CA MET A 334 0.69 16.30 -8.47
C MET A 334 -0.63 17.07 -8.61
N VAL A 335 -1.30 17.38 -7.51
CA VAL A 335 -2.42 18.32 -7.47
C VAL A 335 -1.87 19.70 -7.13
N THR A 336 -1.80 20.56 -8.14
CA THR A 336 -1.30 21.93 -7.98
C THR A 336 -2.35 22.84 -7.30
N GLU A 337 -1.94 24.02 -6.83
CA GLU A 337 -2.85 24.92 -6.10
C GLU A 337 -4.06 25.36 -6.90
N ASP A 338 -3.88 25.56 -8.22
CA ASP A 338 -4.93 25.91 -9.15
C ASP A 338 -5.91 24.76 -9.48
N MET A 339 -5.52 23.52 -9.21
CA MET A 339 -6.35 22.33 -9.38
C MET A 339 -7.05 21.92 -8.08
N LEU A 340 -6.58 22.41 -6.92
CA LEU A 340 -7.02 21.93 -5.62
C LEU A 340 -8.41 22.49 -5.26
N ASP A 341 -9.38 21.59 -5.19
CA ASP A 341 -10.73 21.85 -4.70
C ASP A 341 -11.30 20.63 -3.96
N SER A 342 -12.55 20.69 -3.47
CA SER A 342 -13.18 19.63 -2.68
C SER A 342 -13.39 18.31 -3.45
N GLU A 343 -13.30 18.33 -4.78
CA GLU A 343 -13.45 17.16 -5.65
C GLU A 343 -12.12 16.72 -6.30
N HIS A 344 -11.03 17.49 -6.08
CA HIS A 344 -9.71 17.26 -6.64
C HIS A 344 -8.61 17.41 -5.57
N ILE A 345 -8.60 16.53 -4.56
CA ILE A 345 -7.54 16.46 -3.52
C ILE A 345 -6.46 15.44 -3.84
N ILE A 346 -6.68 14.58 -4.82
CA ILE A 346 -5.74 13.53 -5.24
C ILE A 346 -5.77 13.38 -6.76
N VAL A 347 -4.63 13.05 -7.34
CA VAL A 347 -4.50 12.85 -8.78
C VAL A 347 -5.27 11.60 -9.25
N SER A 348 -5.72 11.59 -10.50
CA SER A 348 -6.39 10.43 -11.09
C SER A 348 -5.47 9.20 -11.09
N ALA A 349 -6.02 8.04 -10.73
CA ALA A 349 -5.33 6.75 -10.79
C ALA A 349 -4.84 6.37 -12.21
N LEU A 350 -5.41 6.97 -13.25
CA LEU A 350 -5.04 6.75 -14.65
C LEU A 350 -4.09 7.81 -15.21
N ASP A 351 -3.63 8.76 -14.39
CA ASP A 351 -2.62 9.74 -14.85
C ASP A 351 -1.28 9.01 -15.12
N PRO A 352 -0.80 8.98 -16.37
CA PRO A 352 0.37 8.19 -16.74
C PRO A 352 1.67 8.68 -16.09
N ARG A 353 1.68 9.87 -15.50
CA ARG A 353 2.87 10.46 -14.86
C ARG A 353 3.12 9.93 -13.45
N VAL A 354 2.06 9.44 -12.77
CA VAL A 354 2.10 9.09 -11.34
C VAL A 354 3.24 8.15 -11.00
N ALA A 355 3.32 7.03 -11.72
CA ALA A 355 4.34 6.02 -11.43
C ALA A 355 5.77 6.54 -11.58
N ASP A 356 6.02 7.44 -12.53
CA ASP A 356 7.35 8.01 -12.75
C ASP A 356 7.70 9.06 -11.69
N VAL A 357 6.76 9.91 -11.30
CA VAL A 357 6.94 10.91 -10.24
C VAL A 357 7.20 10.22 -8.90
N VAL A 358 6.40 9.23 -8.54
CA VAL A 358 6.59 8.44 -7.32
C VAL A 358 7.91 7.68 -7.37
N ALA A 359 8.24 7.03 -8.49
CA ALA A 359 9.48 6.28 -8.64
C ALA A 359 10.72 7.15 -8.48
N GLN A 360 10.71 8.36 -9.00
CA GLN A 360 11.84 9.28 -8.83
C GLN A 360 12.03 9.67 -7.38
N ALA A 361 10.96 10.09 -6.69
CA ALA A 361 11.02 10.47 -5.28
C ALA A 361 11.47 9.31 -4.38
N VAL A 362 10.94 8.11 -4.62
CA VAL A 362 11.31 6.90 -3.86
C VAL A 362 12.77 6.50 -4.12
N ALA A 363 13.26 6.60 -5.36
CA ALA A 363 14.64 6.27 -5.69
C ALA A 363 15.64 7.25 -5.05
N ASP A 364 15.30 8.54 -5.00
CA ASP A 364 16.14 9.55 -4.37
C ASP A 364 16.16 9.35 -2.85
N ALA A 365 15.01 9.13 -2.21
CA ALA A 365 14.93 8.82 -0.79
C ALA A 365 15.68 7.53 -0.40
N ALA A 366 15.68 6.50 -1.26
CA ALA A 366 16.44 5.27 -1.05
C ALA A 366 17.96 5.54 -1.03
N LYS A 367 18.45 6.37 -1.94
CA LYS A 367 19.87 6.77 -2.00
C LYS A 367 20.27 7.63 -0.79
N GLU A 368 19.46 8.64 -0.45
CA GLU A 368 19.70 9.55 0.67
C GLU A 368 19.71 8.81 2.00
N SER A 369 18.86 7.81 2.16
CA SER A 369 18.80 6.97 3.37
C SER A 369 19.78 5.80 3.40
N GLY A 370 20.60 5.63 2.33
CA GLY A 370 21.68 4.63 2.28
C GLY A 370 21.21 3.18 2.20
N VAL A 371 19.98 2.92 1.72
CA VAL A 371 19.42 1.56 1.64
C VAL A 371 19.54 0.94 0.25
N VAL A 372 20.55 1.34 -0.51
CA VAL A 372 20.85 0.83 -1.84
C VAL A 372 21.97 -0.19 -1.82
N ARG A 373 21.93 -1.16 -2.72
CA ARG A 373 23.03 -2.13 -2.91
C ARG A 373 24.27 -1.41 -3.42
N GLU A 374 25.42 -1.69 -2.83
CA GLU A 374 26.73 -1.21 -3.27
C GLU A 374 27.15 -1.82 -4.62
#